data_1e496b516e9c7dddb83b7f6b02d85bfd
#
_entry.id   1e496b516e9c7dddb83b7f6b02d85bfd
#
_cell.length_a   1.000
_cell.length_b   1.000
_cell.length_c   1.000
_cell.angle_alpha   90.00
_cell.angle_beta   90.00
_cell.angle_gamma   90.00
#
_symmetry.space_group_name_H-M   'P 1'
#
loop_
_entity.id
_entity.type
_entity.pdbx_description
1 polymer ?
#
loop_
_entity_poly.entity_id
_entity_poly.type
_entity_poly.pdbx_seq_one_letter_code
_entity_poly.pdbx_strand_id
1 'polypeptide(L)'
;SSDTQETSSPSMDISKASNFERFVFNLLGRDGAQIRALFHDQLNAHGSFDLSASEAFKSAAETYGFQSGKSTHADRLATIQSIYAQFNDIIDTHTADGVKVAREHMQPGVPMIVLETALPIKFAETIEEALGRLPPRPARFEGIEALPKRVRLMPADVAQIKSYIVQNLH
;
A
#
# COMPACT_ATOMS: atom_id res chain seq x y z
N SER A 1 5.95 0.31 -13.76
CA SER A 1 5.56 1.64 -14.23
C SER A 1 5.74 2.68 -13.14
N SER A 2 6.08 3.90 -13.51
CA SER A 2 6.15 5.07 -12.62
C SER A 2 4.82 5.86 -12.56
N ASP A 3 3.85 5.49 -13.39
CA ASP A 3 2.53 6.14 -13.40
C ASP A 3 1.74 5.71 -12.17
N THR A 4 1.48 6.68 -11.29
CA THR A 4 0.69 6.48 -10.08
C THR A 4 -0.71 7.00 -10.30
N GLN A 5 -1.72 6.21 -9.96
CA GLN A 5 -3.12 6.61 -9.97
C GLN A 5 -3.51 7.02 -8.55
N GLU A 6 -4.17 8.15 -8.39
CA GLU A 6 -4.74 8.54 -7.10
C GLU A 6 -6.05 7.79 -6.88
N THR A 7 -6.15 7.07 -5.77
CA THR A 7 -7.32 6.26 -5.43
C THR A 7 -7.80 6.52 -4.00
N SER A 8 -8.94 5.93 -3.62
CA SER A 8 -9.45 5.90 -2.24
C SER A 8 -8.65 4.99 -1.30
N SER A 9 -7.56 4.37 -1.80
CA SER A 9 -6.62 3.57 -1.02
C SER A 9 -5.19 4.11 -1.21
N PRO A 10 -4.89 5.34 -0.72
CA PRO A 10 -3.69 6.09 -1.08
C PRO A 10 -2.37 5.40 -0.68
N SER A 11 -2.37 4.54 0.32
CA SER A 11 -1.17 3.78 0.66
C SER A 11 -0.83 2.68 -0.34
N MET A 12 -1.78 2.34 -1.24
CA MET A 12 -1.56 1.42 -2.37
C MET A 12 -1.13 2.17 -3.64
N ASP A 13 -1.22 3.50 -3.65
CA ASP A 13 -0.87 4.36 -4.77
C ASP A 13 0.64 4.59 -4.83
N ILE A 14 1.40 3.49 -4.88
CA ILE A 14 2.86 3.48 -4.84
C ILE A 14 3.41 2.82 -6.08
N SER A 15 4.09 3.60 -6.93
CA SER A 15 4.73 3.07 -8.13
C SER A 15 6.12 2.46 -7.89
N LYS A 16 6.79 2.83 -6.77
CA LYS A 16 8.11 2.27 -6.37
C LYS A 16 8.02 1.67 -4.97
N ALA A 17 7.51 0.45 -4.85
CA ALA A 17 7.41 -0.24 -3.57
C ALA A 17 8.76 -0.86 -3.16
N SER A 18 9.34 -0.39 -2.05
CA SER A 18 10.65 -0.85 -1.56
C SER A 18 10.65 -2.31 -1.08
N ASN A 19 9.51 -2.82 -0.63
CA ASN A 19 9.35 -4.23 -0.30
C ASN A 19 9.37 -5.12 -1.54
N PHE A 20 8.79 -4.68 -2.67
CA PHE A 20 8.87 -5.38 -3.95
C PHE A 20 10.31 -5.37 -4.50
N GLU A 21 11.02 -4.22 -4.44
CA GLU A 21 12.43 -4.14 -4.80
C GLU A 21 13.28 -5.14 -4.00
N ARG A 22 13.06 -5.23 -2.68
CA ARG A 22 13.74 -6.19 -1.81
C ARG A 22 13.43 -7.64 -2.18
N PHE A 23 12.19 -7.94 -2.55
CA PHE A 23 11.82 -9.27 -3.04
C PHE A 23 12.56 -9.61 -4.33
N VAL A 24 12.54 -8.70 -5.33
CA VAL A 24 13.24 -8.89 -6.60
C VAL A 24 14.76 -9.02 -6.40
N PHE A 25 15.35 -8.26 -5.47
CA PHE A 25 16.76 -8.40 -5.09
C PHE A 25 17.08 -9.83 -4.63
N ASN A 26 16.29 -10.39 -3.71
CA ASN A 26 16.48 -11.76 -3.27
C ASN A 26 16.25 -12.77 -4.40
N LEU A 27 15.24 -12.55 -5.23
CA LEU A 27 14.88 -13.40 -6.36
C LEU A 27 15.98 -13.49 -7.40
N LEU A 28 16.67 -12.38 -7.67
CA LEU A 28 17.79 -12.28 -8.62
C LEU A 28 19.15 -12.60 -7.98
N GLY A 29 19.17 -13.38 -6.92
CA GLY A 29 20.41 -13.84 -6.27
C GLY A 29 21.18 -12.75 -5.53
N ARG A 30 20.51 -11.68 -5.10
CA ARG A 30 21.09 -10.52 -4.40
C ARG A 30 22.09 -9.74 -5.22
N ASP A 31 21.90 -9.70 -6.54
CA ASP A 31 22.73 -8.93 -7.45
C ASP A 31 22.30 -7.45 -7.46
N GLY A 32 23.07 -6.62 -6.73
CA GLY A 32 22.82 -5.18 -6.64
C GLY A 32 22.98 -4.44 -7.98
N ALA A 33 23.79 -4.93 -8.91
CA ALA A 33 23.96 -4.32 -10.21
C ALA A 33 22.70 -4.52 -11.07
N GLN A 34 22.10 -5.72 -11.04
CA GLN A 34 20.84 -5.99 -11.72
C GLN A 34 19.71 -5.13 -11.14
N ILE A 35 19.62 -5.01 -9.82
CA ILE A 35 18.60 -4.17 -9.16
C ILE A 35 18.75 -2.70 -9.56
N ARG A 36 19.98 -2.18 -9.59
CA ARG A 36 20.24 -0.82 -10.05
C ARG A 36 19.79 -0.63 -11.50
N ALA A 37 20.13 -1.57 -12.38
CA ALA A 37 19.71 -1.51 -13.78
C ALA A 37 18.20 -1.46 -13.95
N LEU A 38 17.44 -2.23 -13.14
CA LEU A 38 15.97 -2.26 -13.19
C LEU A 38 15.34 -1.05 -12.51
N PHE A 39 15.59 -0.88 -11.22
CA PHE A 39 14.85 0.07 -10.36
C PHE A 39 15.39 1.50 -10.43
N HIS A 40 16.59 1.72 -10.95
CA HIS A 40 17.14 3.04 -11.17
C HIS A 40 17.26 3.37 -12.67
N ASP A 41 18.04 2.61 -13.42
CA ASP A 41 18.41 3.02 -14.77
C ASP A 41 17.21 2.88 -15.75
N GLN A 42 16.57 1.71 -15.84
CA GLN A 42 15.42 1.50 -16.72
C GLN A 42 14.18 2.28 -16.26
N LEU A 43 13.90 2.29 -14.96
CA LEU A 43 12.75 3.00 -14.44
C LEU A 43 12.86 4.52 -14.66
N ASN A 44 14.05 5.11 -14.55
CA ASN A 44 14.28 6.54 -14.82
C ASN A 44 14.27 6.85 -16.34
N ALA A 45 14.78 5.94 -17.16
CA ALA A 45 14.85 6.15 -18.61
C ALA A 45 13.49 5.91 -19.31
N HIS A 46 12.73 4.92 -18.87
CA HIS A 46 11.54 4.42 -19.57
C HIS A 46 10.27 4.45 -18.75
N GLY A 47 10.32 4.84 -17.47
CA GLY A 47 9.18 4.82 -16.55
C GLY A 47 8.73 3.40 -16.17
N SER A 48 9.39 2.35 -16.67
CA SER A 48 9.02 0.95 -16.42
C SER A 48 10.18 0.01 -16.70
N PHE A 49 10.08 -1.21 -16.19
CA PHE A 49 10.89 -2.36 -16.57
C PHE A 49 10.02 -3.61 -16.63
N ASP A 50 10.50 -4.65 -17.30
CA ASP A 50 9.79 -5.90 -17.48
C ASP A 50 10.63 -7.08 -16.98
N LEU A 51 10.03 -7.92 -16.14
CA LEU A 51 10.62 -9.15 -15.60
C LEU A 51 10.02 -10.42 -16.21
N SER A 52 9.11 -10.30 -17.19
CA SER A 52 8.40 -11.44 -17.78
C SER A 52 9.33 -12.46 -18.45
N ALA A 53 10.51 -12.03 -18.87
CA ALA A 53 11.54 -12.92 -19.44
C ALA A 53 12.42 -13.61 -18.38
N SER A 54 12.37 -13.18 -17.12
CA SER A 54 13.17 -13.77 -16.04
C SER A 54 12.56 -15.10 -15.58
N GLU A 55 13.29 -16.19 -15.71
CA GLU A 55 12.86 -17.51 -15.22
C GLU A 55 12.67 -17.51 -13.70
N ALA A 56 13.52 -16.81 -12.96
CA ALA A 56 13.36 -16.65 -11.51
C ALA A 56 12.04 -15.94 -11.15
N PHE A 57 11.63 -14.94 -11.92
CA PHE A 57 10.36 -14.24 -11.70
C PHE A 57 9.16 -15.11 -12.10
N LYS A 58 9.23 -15.85 -13.20
CA LYS A 58 8.18 -16.79 -13.63
C LYS A 58 7.92 -17.86 -12.58
N SER A 59 8.97 -18.40 -11.95
CA SER A 59 8.85 -19.43 -10.91
C SER A 59 8.45 -18.88 -9.53
N ALA A 60 8.38 -17.56 -9.35
CA ALA A 60 8.14 -16.94 -8.03
C ALA A 60 6.78 -17.34 -7.43
N ALA A 61 5.74 -17.46 -8.25
CA ALA A 61 4.41 -17.87 -7.79
C ALA A 61 4.44 -19.32 -7.26
N GLU A 62 5.13 -20.21 -7.95
CA GLU A 62 5.25 -21.62 -7.60
C GLU A 62 6.18 -21.82 -6.38
N THR A 63 7.32 -21.12 -6.38
CA THR A 63 8.36 -21.25 -5.34
C THR A 63 7.95 -20.62 -4.01
N TYR A 64 7.28 -19.46 -4.04
CA TYR A 64 6.98 -18.65 -2.85
C TYR A 64 5.46 -18.50 -2.61
N GLY A 65 4.61 -19.04 -3.46
CA GLY A 65 3.16 -18.92 -3.36
C GLY A 65 2.63 -17.50 -3.61
N PHE A 66 3.38 -16.63 -4.29
CA PHE A 66 2.93 -15.26 -4.58
C PHE A 66 1.78 -15.27 -5.59
N GLN A 67 0.70 -14.62 -5.20
CA GLN A 67 -0.45 -14.36 -6.05
C GLN A 67 -0.83 -12.88 -5.95
N SER A 68 -1.54 -12.38 -6.93
CA SER A 68 -1.98 -10.97 -6.96
C SER A 68 -3.39 -10.86 -7.50
N GLY A 69 -4.03 -9.76 -7.18
CA GLY A 69 -5.34 -9.41 -7.71
C GLY A 69 -5.49 -7.90 -7.83
N LYS A 70 -6.60 -7.48 -8.40
CA LYS A 70 -6.95 -6.08 -8.56
C LYS A 70 -8.16 -5.75 -7.69
N SER A 71 -8.12 -4.60 -7.02
CA SER A 71 -9.27 -4.04 -6.31
C SER A 71 -9.55 -2.64 -6.84
N THR A 72 -10.80 -2.40 -7.24
CA THR A 72 -11.28 -1.09 -7.70
C THR A 72 -11.95 -0.34 -6.56
N HIS A 73 -12.30 0.93 -6.78
CA HIS A 73 -13.09 1.69 -5.81
C HIS A 73 -14.44 1.00 -5.50
N ALA A 74 -15.14 0.53 -6.53
CA ALA A 74 -16.39 -0.21 -6.35
C ALA A 74 -16.20 -1.52 -5.54
N ASP A 75 -15.10 -2.23 -5.75
CA ASP A 75 -14.78 -3.43 -4.97
C ASP A 75 -14.55 -3.09 -3.49
N ARG A 76 -13.88 -1.96 -3.18
CA ARG A 76 -13.68 -1.49 -1.81
C ARG A 76 -14.99 -1.22 -1.11
N LEU A 77 -15.88 -0.43 -1.74
CA LEU A 77 -17.20 -0.11 -1.19
C LEU A 77 -17.99 -1.40 -0.92
N ALA A 78 -18.09 -2.30 -1.91
CA ALA A 78 -18.79 -3.56 -1.78
C ALA A 78 -18.20 -4.46 -0.68
N THR A 79 -16.87 -4.48 -0.54
CA THR A 79 -16.18 -5.28 0.48
C THR A 79 -16.44 -4.72 1.88
N ILE A 80 -16.34 -3.41 2.08
CA ILE A 80 -16.66 -2.74 3.35
C ILE A 80 -18.12 -3.02 3.75
N GLN A 81 -19.05 -2.88 2.83
CA GLN A 81 -20.47 -3.17 3.04
C GLN A 81 -20.69 -4.64 3.44
N SER A 82 -20.05 -5.57 2.73
CA SER A 82 -20.16 -7.01 2.98
C SER A 82 -19.63 -7.40 4.36
N ILE A 83 -18.47 -6.88 4.74
CA ILE A 83 -17.88 -7.13 6.07
C ILE A 83 -18.77 -6.56 7.16
N TYR A 84 -19.25 -5.33 6.97
CA TYR A 84 -20.14 -4.71 7.95
C TYR A 84 -21.45 -5.50 8.11
N ALA A 85 -22.08 -5.90 7.01
CA ALA A 85 -23.33 -6.68 7.04
C ALA A 85 -23.16 -8.06 7.70
N GLN A 86 -22.00 -8.71 7.51
CA GLN A 86 -21.75 -10.05 7.98
C GLN A 86 -21.25 -10.11 9.43
N PHE A 87 -20.36 -9.16 9.81
CA PHE A 87 -19.63 -9.21 11.07
C PHE A 87 -19.89 -8.00 11.98
N ASN A 88 -20.64 -7.00 11.51
CA ASN A 88 -20.83 -5.71 12.19
C ASN A 88 -19.49 -5.01 12.51
N ASP A 89 -18.48 -5.23 11.66
CA ASP A 89 -17.16 -4.66 11.78
C ASP A 89 -16.87 -3.70 10.62
N ILE A 90 -16.11 -2.65 10.88
CA ILE A 90 -15.76 -1.62 9.89
C ILE A 90 -14.25 -1.70 9.65
N ILE A 91 -13.88 -2.11 8.45
CA ILE A 91 -12.49 -2.19 8.00
C ILE A 91 -12.12 -0.95 7.17
N ASP A 92 -10.83 -0.60 7.14
CA ASP A 92 -10.31 0.47 6.30
C ASP A 92 -10.20 0.06 4.81
N THR A 93 -9.95 1.04 3.95
CA THR A 93 -9.91 0.84 2.49
C THR A 93 -8.80 -0.11 2.04
N HIS A 94 -7.63 -0.08 2.70
CA HIS A 94 -6.51 -0.97 2.36
C HIS A 94 -6.78 -2.40 2.80
N THR A 95 -7.38 -2.58 3.97
CA THR A 95 -7.84 -3.88 4.46
C THR A 95 -8.92 -4.44 3.55
N ALA A 96 -9.82 -3.59 3.03
CA ALA A 96 -10.83 -4.00 2.05
C ALA A 96 -10.20 -4.53 0.75
N ASP A 97 -9.15 -3.90 0.23
CA ASP A 97 -8.39 -4.41 -0.92
C ASP A 97 -7.80 -5.80 -0.63
N GLY A 98 -7.20 -5.96 0.55
CA GLY A 98 -6.65 -7.25 0.99
C GLY A 98 -7.72 -8.34 1.11
N VAL A 99 -8.86 -8.04 1.73
CA VAL A 99 -9.99 -8.98 1.88
C VAL A 99 -10.57 -9.39 0.52
N LYS A 100 -10.76 -8.42 -0.40
CA LYS A 100 -11.27 -8.69 -1.74
C LYS A 100 -10.37 -9.69 -2.48
N VAL A 101 -9.07 -9.44 -2.51
CA VAL A 101 -8.11 -10.32 -3.21
C VAL A 101 -7.97 -11.65 -2.46
N ALA A 102 -7.92 -11.65 -1.12
CA ALA A 102 -7.87 -12.87 -0.33
C ALA A 102 -9.04 -13.81 -0.62
N ARG A 103 -10.26 -13.28 -0.76
CA ARG A 103 -11.46 -14.08 -1.09
C ARG A 103 -11.35 -14.79 -2.44
N GLU A 104 -10.60 -14.27 -3.39
CA GLU A 104 -10.37 -14.91 -4.70
C GLU A 104 -9.43 -16.12 -4.62
N HIS A 105 -8.61 -16.18 -3.56
CA HIS A 105 -7.57 -17.20 -3.39
C HIS A 105 -7.78 -18.12 -2.18
N MET A 106 -8.93 -18.01 -1.49
CA MET A 106 -9.26 -18.90 -0.38
C MET A 106 -9.34 -20.35 -0.81
N GLN A 107 -8.83 -21.23 0.04
CA GLN A 107 -8.90 -22.69 -0.16
C GLN A 107 -9.65 -23.32 1.01
N PRO A 108 -10.52 -24.34 0.76
CA PRO A 108 -11.22 -25.04 1.81
C PRO A 108 -10.24 -25.66 2.82
N GLY A 109 -10.49 -25.41 4.11
CA GLY A 109 -9.67 -25.98 5.19
C GLY A 109 -8.34 -25.27 5.45
N VAL A 110 -8.00 -24.23 4.67
CA VAL A 110 -6.79 -23.42 4.87
C VAL A 110 -7.19 -22.05 5.41
N PRO A 111 -6.76 -21.65 6.61
CA PRO A 111 -7.03 -20.31 7.12
C PRO A 111 -6.39 -19.24 6.24
N MET A 112 -7.17 -18.22 5.88
CA MET A 112 -6.68 -17.02 5.18
C MET A 112 -6.56 -15.87 6.19
N ILE A 113 -5.37 -15.32 6.33
CA ILE A 113 -5.10 -14.18 7.23
C ILE A 113 -4.92 -12.92 6.39
N VAL A 114 -5.73 -11.91 6.65
CA VAL A 114 -5.59 -10.58 6.05
C VAL A 114 -5.08 -9.62 7.12
N LEU A 115 -3.99 -8.92 6.83
CA LEU A 115 -3.41 -7.95 7.76
C LEU A 115 -4.16 -6.63 7.67
N GLU A 116 -4.72 -6.18 8.79
CA GLU A 116 -5.23 -4.81 8.92
C GLU A 116 -4.06 -3.85 9.08
N THR A 117 -4.05 -2.77 8.29
CA THR A 117 -2.91 -1.86 8.19
C THR A 117 -3.20 -0.44 8.66
N ALA A 118 -4.46 -0.05 8.77
CA ALA A 118 -4.87 1.29 9.16
C ALA A 118 -6.21 1.29 9.90
N LEU A 119 -6.50 2.40 10.57
CA LEU A 119 -7.79 2.59 11.21
C LEU A 119 -8.81 3.18 10.23
N PRO A 120 -10.07 2.72 10.24
CA PRO A 120 -11.13 3.21 9.33
C PRO A 120 -11.31 4.73 9.38
N ILE A 121 -11.12 5.36 10.53
CA ILE A 121 -11.27 6.81 10.69
C ILE A 121 -10.33 7.64 9.79
N LYS A 122 -9.22 7.08 9.34
CA LYS A 122 -8.31 7.75 8.40
C LYS A 122 -8.92 7.91 7.00
N PHE A 123 -9.92 7.11 6.68
CA PHE A 123 -10.58 7.03 5.37
C PHE A 123 -12.07 7.23 5.52
N ALA A 124 -12.45 8.14 6.44
CA ALA A 124 -13.83 8.37 6.85
C ALA A 124 -14.78 8.65 5.69
N GLU A 125 -14.34 9.42 4.68
CA GLU A 125 -15.16 9.74 3.50
C GLU A 125 -15.56 8.48 2.71
N THR A 126 -14.61 7.58 2.46
CA THR A 126 -14.89 6.32 1.75
C THR A 126 -15.77 5.37 2.60
N ILE A 127 -15.57 5.35 3.92
CA ILE A 127 -16.42 4.57 4.81
C ILE A 127 -17.86 5.13 4.84
N GLU A 128 -17.99 6.45 4.87
CA GLU A 128 -19.30 7.10 4.80
C GLU A 128 -19.99 6.84 3.46
N GLU A 129 -19.26 6.89 2.34
CA GLU A 129 -19.76 6.51 1.03
C GLU A 129 -20.28 5.06 1.02
N ALA A 130 -19.53 4.14 1.63
CA ALA A 130 -19.90 2.72 1.66
C ALA A 130 -21.10 2.43 2.56
N LEU A 131 -21.15 3.04 3.77
CA LEU A 131 -22.06 2.66 4.84
C LEU A 131 -23.14 3.70 5.17
N GLY A 132 -23.09 4.89 4.56
CA GLY A 132 -23.98 6.02 4.87
C GLY A 132 -23.74 6.61 6.27
N ARG A 133 -22.60 6.31 6.90
CA ARG A 133 -22.25 6.81 8.23
C ARG A 133 -20.73 6.87 8.41
N LEU A 134 -20.27 7.78 9.26
CA LEU A 134 -18.87 7.87 9.65
C LEU A 134 -18.44 6.67 10.52
N PRO A 135 -17.19 6.21 10.41
CA PRO A 135 -16.64 5.21 11.31
C PRO A 135 -16.46 5.78 12.73
N PRO A 136 -16.45 4.93 13.77
CA PRO A 136 -16.16 5.37 15.12
C PRO A 136 -14.79 6.04 15.21
N ARG A 137 -14.74 7.19 15.90
CA ARG A 137 -13.49 7.89 16.19
C ARG A 137 -12.94 7.41 17.53
N PRO A 138 -11.73 6.85 17.60
CA PRO A 138 -11.11 6.54 18.88
C PRO A 138 -10.91 7.82 19.71
N ALA A 139 -11.22 7.76 21.01
CA ALA A 139 -11.16 8.91 21.92
C ALA A 139 -9.80 9.65 21.90
N ARG A 140 -8.70 8.91 21.70
CA ARG A 140 -7.34 9.48 21.59
C ARG A 140 -7.13 10.42 20.38
N PHE A 141 -8.05 10.43 19.43
CA PHE A 141 -7.99 11.29 18.23
C PHE A 141 -9.00 12.43 18.29
N GLU A 142 -9.79 12.54 19.35
CA GLU A 142 -10.71 13.67 19.51
C GLU A 142 -9.92 14.97 19.60
N GLY A 143 -10.35 15.98 18.82
CA GLY A 143 -9.75 17.29 18.80
C GLY A 143 -8.37 17.40 18.14
N ILE A 144 -7.84 16.32 17.52
CA ILE A 144 -6.50 16.32 16.90
C ILE A 144 -6.36 17.37 15.81
N GLU A 145 -7.43 17.67 15.09
CA GLU A 145 -7.45 18.69 14.02
C GLU A 145 -7.29 20.12 14.57
N ALA A 146 -7.64 20.36 15.82
CA ALA A 146 -7.49 21.64 16.49
C ALA A 146 -6.06 21.87 17.05
N LEU A 147 -5.23 20.83 17.07
CA LEU A 147 -3.85 20.94 17.54
C LEU A 147 -2.99 21.74 16.56
N PRO A 148 -2.03 22.55 17.07
CA PRO A 148 -1.09 23.27 16.24
C PRO A 148 -0.28 22.33 15.34
N LYS A 149 -0.30 22.57 14.04
CA LYS A 149 0.52 21.81 13.10
C LYS A 149 1.98 22.25 13.20
N ARG A 150 2.87 21.31 13.48
CA ARG A 150 4.32 21.54 13.50
C ARG A 150 4.92 21.07 12.17
N VAL A 151 4.72 21.88 11.13
CA VAL A 151 5.19 21.59 9.77
C VAL A 151 6.09 22.69 9.26
N ARG A 152 7.07 22.34 8.43
CA ARG A 152 7.90 23.26 7.66
C ARG A 152 7.89 22.84 6.20
N LEU A 153 7.48 23.73 5.33
CA LEU A 153 7.57 23.52 3.90
C LEU A 153 9.02 23.72 3.44
N MET A 154 9.52 22.74 2.70
CA MET A 154 10.88 22.75 2.17
C MET A 154 10.87 22.20 0.74
N PRO A 155 11.82 22.60 -0.12
CA PRO A 155 12.06 21.92 -1.39
C PRO A 155 12.40 20.45 -1.17
N ALA A 156 12.07 19.57 -2.15
CA ALA A 156 12.45 18.16 -2.13
C ALA A 156 13.94 18.00 -2.48
N ASP A 157 14.81 18.61 -1.68
CA ASP A 157 16.26 18.60 -1.82
C ASP A 157 16.91 17.94 -0.61
N VAL A 158 17.65 16.83 -0.88
CA VAL A 158 18.24 15.99 0.16
C VAL A 158 19.26 16.75 1.01
N ALA A 159 20.07 17.65 0.42
CA ALA A 159 21.08 18.39 1.14
C ALA A 159 20.46 19.40 2.10
N GLN A 160 19.43 20.13 1.65
CA GLN A 160 18.69 21.05 2.49
C GLN A 160 17.98 20.35 3.65
N ILE A 161 17.35 19.20 3.38
CA ILE A 161 16.65 18.42 4.43
C ILE A 161 17.66 17.92 5.48
N LYS A 162 18.81 17.36 5.05
CA LYS A 162 19.88 16.95 5.96
C LYS A 162 20.43 18.11 6.80
N SER A 163 20.70 19.26 6.19
CA SER A 163 21.16 20.45 6.90
C SER A 163 20.14 20.90 7.95
N TYR A 164 18.87 20.92 7.58
CA TYR A 164 17.80 21.29 8.51
C TYR A 164 17.72 20.34 9.70
N ILE A 165 17.80 19.02 9.47
CA ILE A 165 17.80 18.02 10.55
C ILE A 165 18.97 18.28 11.51
N VAL A 166 20.18 18.41 10.98
CA VAL A 166 21.38 18.64 11.81
C VAL A 166 21.29 19.93 12.64
N GLN A 167 20.76 21.01 12.06
CA GLN A 167 20.64 22.30 12.75
C GLN A 167 19.53 22.33 13.83
N ASN A 168 18.60 21.37 13.80
CA ASN A 168 17.46 21.31 14.73
C ASN A 168 17.46 20.05 15.60
N LEU A 169 18.57 19.34 15.68
CA LEU A 169 18.79 18.29 16.67
C LEU A 169 19.09 18.94 18.04
N HIS A 170 18.18 18.73 18.98
CA HIS A 170 18.30 19.15 20.38
C HIS A 170 18.25 17.96 21.32
#